data_e4076f8087c09abd91c8c0bf26c47e36
#
_entry.id   e4076f8087c09abd91c8c0bf26c47e36
#
_cell.length_a   1.000
_cell.length_b   1.000
_cell.length_c   1.000
_cell.angle_alpha   90.00
_cell.angle_beta   90.00
_cell.angle_gamma   90.00
#
_symmetry.space_group_name_H-M   'P 1'
#
loop_
_entity.id
_entity.type
_entity.pdbx_description
1 polymer ?
#
loop_
_entity_poly.entity_id
_entity_poly.type
_entity_poly.pdbx_seq_one_letter_code
_entity_poly.pdbx_strand_id
1 'polypeptide(L)'
;RLVLEQLLEFCYIHTGKGNRKELMYSPKSRSLTYLYWPWFTTIAWVILLVGCAEKDTRFTQMDPKDLGIEFENQLSYTEEFNPYTYRNFYNGAGVAMGDINNDGLIDLYFTGNMTENKLYLNKGDWKFEDITERAGVACSGVWSAGATWADINGDGLLDLYVTKSGMPGGQNRNNELFINQGDLTFKESSAAYGLDVVGLSVQAAFFDFDADGDLDCYLLNNSIRSVGAYDLIEGQREKSHPDGNRLLENRDGFFVNVSEETGIYSSAIGFGLGITLSDFNGDHRPDLFISNDFFEKDYLYLNTGQGGFKEVSDQYFSALSMGSMGADAADLDNDLLPDLMVTEMLPETLERQKTKQTYESWDKFSLAGSKGYHKQYPRNAVQRNLGEHGFAEISRMTGLSATEWSWAALLFDMDNDGLRDVYVSNGIYKDLLDRDYLAYMANEEKVRQMIQEDDEVITKLIDLMPSKAVPNAVYRNKGGWKFEDMRETWGMQTPSFSNGSAYGDLDNDGDLDLVVNNVNMPPFIYKNNTDQQANALQLSFKALGKNTFGVGTKAIIYYGGNQSMGEQFPSRGFMSASPNRLHFGLGAAKKVDSIEVIWPNRTKSVLK
;
A
#
# COMPACT_ATOMS: atom_id res chain seq x y z
N ARG A 1 3.94 -46.05 18.84
CA ARG A 1 3.45 -47.27 18.12
C ARG A 1 2.42 -46.92 17.03
N LEU A 2 1.67 -45.84 17.14
CA LEU A 2 0.71 -45.40 16.13
C LEU A 2 1.35 -44.60 14.97
N VAL A 3 2.55 -44.09 15.12
CA VAL A 3 3.25 -43.29 14.09
C VAL A 3 4.10 -44.18 13.15
N LEU A 4 4.40 -45.41 13.55
CA LEU A 4 5.16 -46.33 12.70
C LEU A 4 4.30 -47.12 11.70
N GLU A 5 3.00 -47.23 11.92
CA GLU A 5 2.11 -47.94 10.98
C GLU A 5 1.67 -47.09 9.76
N GLN A 6 1.76 -45.76 9.85
CA GLN A 6 1.44 -44.87 8.70
C GLN A 6 2.58 -44.61 7.72
N LEU A 7 3.82 -45.01 8.09
CA LEU A 7 5.00 -44.84 7.22
C LEU A 7 5.29 -46.06 6.31
N LEU A 8 4.52 -47.13 6.42
CA LEU A 8 4.71 -48.36 5.63
C LEU A 8 3.76 -48.48 4.44
N GLU A 9 2.84 -47.54 4.22
CA GLU A 9 1.89 -47.59 3.09
C GLU A 9 2.30 -46.77 1.85
N PHE A 10 3.43 -46.09 1.82
CA PHE A 10 3.83 -45.21 0.69
C PHE A 10 5.06 -45.66 -0.10
N CYS A 11 5.26 -46.98 -0.28
CA CYS A 11 6.24 -47.50 -1.24
C CYS A 11 5.64 -48.62 -2.10
N TYR A 12 4.76 -48.28 -3.01
CA TYR A 12 4.40 -49.14 -4.14
C TYR A 12 4.80 -48.47 -5.45
N ILE A 13 5.92 -48.88 -5.99
CA ILE A 13 6.30 -48.59 -7.36
C ILE A 13 5.65 -49.63 -8.27
N HIS A 14 4.83 -49.18 -9.20
CA HIS A 14 4.23 -49.98 -10.25
C HIS A 14 5.31 -50.49 -11.22
N THR A 15 5.57 -51.80 -11.24
CA THR A 15 6.09 -52.47 -12.44
C THR A 15 5.16 -53.60 -12.83
N GLY A 16 4.73 -53.58 -14.08
CA GLY A 16 3.72 -54.48 -14.61
C GLY A 16 4.18 -55.91 -14.84
N LYS A 17 3.18 -56.79 -14.80
CA LYS A 17 3.04 -58.11 -15.40
C LYS A 17 3.90 -59.28 -14.88
N GLY A 18 3.20 -60.21 -14.26
CA GLY A 18 3.48 -61.65 -14.47
C GLY A 18 3.69 -62.51 -13.25
N ASN A 19 2.69 -63.37 -12.97
CA ASN A 19 2.73 -64.67 -12.32
C ASN A 19 2.99 -64.80 -10.82
N ARG A 20 1.93 -65.20 -10.11
CA ARG A 20 1.95 -65.84 -8.76
C ARG A 20 2.76 -67.12 -8.78
N LYS A 21 3.66 -67.29 -7.81
CA LYS A 21 4.05 -68.54 -7.21
C LYS A 21 4.20 -68.36 -5.71
N GLU A 22 3.43 -69.13 -4.97
CA GLU A 22 3.53 -69.29 -3.54
C GLU A 22 4.86 -69.99 -3.18
N LEU A 23 5.57 -69.49 -2.21
CA LEU A 23 6.68 -70.17 -1.57
C LEU A 23 6.47 -70.11 -0.04
N MET A 24 6.19 -71.28 0.54
CA MET A 24 6.15 -71.54 1.97
C MET A 24 7.51 -71.27 2.61
N TYR A 25 7.53 -70.58 3.74
CA TYR A 25 8.73 -70.34 4.51
C TYR A 25 8.68 -71.13 5.82
N SER A 26 9.67 -72.00 5.99
CA SER A 26 9.96 -72.74 7.23
C SER A 26 11.02 -71.98 8.04
N PRO A 27 10.88 -71.83 9.37
CA PRO A 27 11.84 -71.05 10.17
C PRO A 27 12.99 -71.93 10.66
N LYS A 28 14.23 -71.57 10.33
CA LYS A 28 15.40 -72.00 11.11
C LYS A 28 16.23 -70.78 11.53
N SER A 29 16.32 -70.62 12.82
CA SER A 29 17.12 -69.72 13.62
C SER A 29 18.62 -69.75 13.30
N ARG A 30 19.25 -68.54 13.25
CA ARG A 30 20.49 -68.19 14.00
C ARG A 30 20.98 -66.79 13.69
N SER A 31 20.98 -65.99 14.76
CA SER A 31 21.96 -64.96 15.14
C SER A 31 22.72 -64.22 14.02
N LEU A 32 22.25 -63.01 13.69
CA LEU A 32 23.04 -61.92 13.11
C LEU A 32 22.42 -60.56 13.53
N THR A 33 22.50 -60.29 14.81
CA THR A 33 22.04 -59.03 15.39
C THR A 33 23.18 -58.40 16.18
N TYR A 34 24.15 -57.79 15.52
CA TYR A 34 25.05 -56.83 16.20
C TYR A 34 25.93 -55.98 15.27
N LEU A 35 25.63 -55.87 13.94
CA LEU A 35 26.51 -55.07 13.08
C LEU A 35 25.84 -53.87 12.34
N TYR A 36 24.54 -53.64 12.54
CA TYR A 36 23.85 -52.53 11.78
C TYR A 36 23.31 -51.38 12.63
N TRP A 37 23.47 -51.40 13.96
CA TRP A 37 22.96 -50.33 14.83
C TRP A 37 23.70 -48.98 14.67
N PRO A 38 25.03 -48.87 14.45
CA PRO A 38 25.66 -47.58 14.29
C PRO A 38 25.33 -46.87 12.98
N TRP A 39 24.92 -47.58 11.92
CA TRP A 39 24.58 -46.98 10.63
C TRP A 39 23.18 -46.37 10.60
N PHE A 40 22.20 -46.93 11.29
CA PHE A 40 20.85 -46.37 11.40
C PHE A 40 20.81 -45.10 12.25
N THR A 41 21.62 -45.03 13.30
CA THR A 41 21.72 -43.80 14.11
C THR A 41 22.45 -42.69 13.36
N THR A 42 23.48 -42.98 12.58
CA THR A 42 24.17 -41.98 11.75
C THR A 42 23.32 -41.48 10.59
N ILE A 43 22.53 -42.34 9.95
CA ILE A 43 21.60 -41.95 8.90
C ILE A 43 20.45 -41.10 9.48
N ALA A 44 19.92 -41.44 10.66
CA ALA A 44 18.91 -40.65 11.36
C ALA A 44 19.44 -39.28 11.80
N TRP A 45 20.71 -39.17 12.21
CA TRP A 45 21.36 -37.89 12.53
C TRP A 45 21.69 -37.07 11.29
N VAL A 46 22.05 -37.68 10.17
CA VAL A 46 22.25 -36.98 8.88
C VAL A 46 20.92 -36.47 8.32
N ILE A 47 19.81 -37.24 8.45
CA ILE A 47 18.47 -36.78 8.05
C ILE A 47 17.96 -35.65 8.96
N LEU A 48 18.31 -35.67 10.27
CA LEU A 48 17.98 -34.59 11.21
C LEU A 48 18.82 -33.30 10.96
N LEU A 49 20.01 -33.42 10.37
CA LEU A 49 20.86 -32.27 10.02
C LEU A 49 20.58 -31.70 8.64
N VAL A 50 19.83 -32.42 7.77
CA VAL A 50 19.37 -31.92 6.46
C VAL A 50 17.98 -31.27 6.56
N GLY A 51 17.34 -31.30 7.74
CA GLY A 51 15.96 -30.94 7.97
C GLY A 51 15.67 -29.50 8.34
N CYS A 52 16.57 -28.53 8.21
CA CYS A 52 16.30 -27.09 8.34
C CYS A 52 17.41 -26.28 7.65
N ALA A 53 17.60 -26.45 6.36
CA ALA A 53 18.07 -25.32 5.58
C ALA A 53 16.82 -24.44 5.37
N GLU A 54 16.69 -23.35 6.09
CA GLU A 54 15.80 -22.28 5.68
C GLU A 54 16.11 -22.02 4.19
N LYS A 55 15.06 -22.11 3.37
CA LYS A 55 15.21 -21.80 1.97
C LYS A 55 15.58 -20.32 1.93
N ASP A 56 16.80 -19.97 1.56
CA ASP A 56 17.18 -18.58 1.36
C ASP A 56 16.18 -17.96 0.38
N THR A 57 15.22 -17.25 0.93
CA THR A 57 14.23 -16.48 0.16
C THR A 57 14.74 -15.06 -0.03
N ARG A 58 14.29 -14.39 -1.10
CA ARG A 58 14.68 -13.00 -1.36
C ARG A 58 14.29 -12.09 -0.19
N PHE A 59 13.10 -12.25 0.35
CA PHE A 59 12.66 -11.52 1.53
C PHE A 59 12.63 -12.45 2.75
N THR A 60 13.13 -11.93 3.87
CA THR A 60 13.01 -12.53 5.19
C THR A 60 12.02 -11.69 5.99
N GLN A 61 10.91 -12.30 6.42
CA GLN A 61 10.00 -11.66 7.36
C GLN A 61 10.63 -11.66 8.74
N MET A 62 11.06 -10.50 9.22
CA MET A 62 11.65 -10.31 10.55
C MET A 62 10.57 -10.34 11.63
N ASP A 63 10.87 -10.88 12.82
CA ASP A 63 9.98 -10.73 13.98
C ASP A 63 10.12 -9.29 14.50
N PRO A 64 9.04 -8.47 14.50
CA PRO A 64 9.11 -7.08 14.96
C PRO A 64 9.65 -6.94 16.38
N LYS A 65 9.37 -7.90 17.27
CA LYS A 65 9.85 -7.89 18.67
C LYS A 65 11.36 -8.01 18.77
N ASP A 66 11.99 -8.81 17.90
CA ASP A 66 13.44 -8.95 17.86
C ASP A 66 14.11 -7.65 17.40
N LEU A 67 13.39 -6.81 16.67
CA LEU A 67 13.82 -5.50 16.20
C LEU A 67 13.57 -4.38 17.22
N GLY A 68 12.80 -4.63 18.29
CA GLY A 68 12.37 -3.63 19.26
C GLY A 68 11.08 -2.89 18.85
N ILE A 69 10.30 -3.45 17.92
CA ILE A 69 9.03 -2.88 17.45
C ILE A 69 7.86 -3.61 18.13
N GLU A 70 7.18 -2.89 19.02
CA GLU A 70 5.99 -3.36 19.74
C GLU A 70 4.78 -2.53 19.32
N PHE A 71 4.25 -2.80 18.16
CA PHE A 71 3.07 -2.13 17.59
C PHE A 71 2.07 -3.14 17.05
N GLU A 72 0.80 -2.87 17.26
CA GLU A 72 -0.30 -3.59 16.63
C GLU A 72 -1.49 -2.63 16.48
N ASN A 73 -1.99 -2.44 15.26
CA ASN A 73 -3.21 -1.65 15.01
C ASN A 73 -4.44 -2.46 15.42
N GLN A 74 -4.77 -2.44 16.71
CA GLN A 74 -5.89 -3.19 17.28
C GLN A 74 -7.20 -2.46 17.07
N LEU A 75 -8.18 -3.15 16.50
CA LEU A 75 -9.55 -2.69 16.30
C LEU A 75 -10.52 -3.56 17.11
N SER A 76 -11.39 -2.91 17.87
CA SER A 76 -12.52 -3.54 18.57
C SER A 76 -13.79 -2.74 18.30
N TYR A 77 -14.87 -3.45 17.93
CA TYR A 77 -16.16 -2.82 17.66
C TYR A 77 -17.08 -2.89 18.89
N THR A 78 -18.00 -1.94 18.96
CA THR A 78 -19.07 -1.86 19.97
C THR A 78 -20.43 -1.74 19.28
N GLU A 79 -21.52 -1.77 20.05
CA GLU A 79 -22.87 -1.51 19.51
C GLU A 79 -22.98 -0.13 18.84
N GLU A 80 -22.27 0.89 19.34
CA GLU A 80 -22.36 2.27 18.85
C GLU A 80 -21.33 2.57 17.75
N PHE A 81 -20.11 2.00 17.84
CA PHE A 81 -19.02 2.28 16.90
C PHE A 81 -18.50 0.99 16.28
N ASN A 82 -18.81 0.81 15.00
CA ASN A 82 -18.64 -0.45 14.28
C ASN A 82 -18.71 -0.23 12.76
N PRO A 83 -18.45 -1.25 11.92
CA PRO A 83 -18.45 -1.10 10.46
C PRO A 83 -19.80 -0.72 9.84
N TYR A 84 -20.92 -0.81 10.55
CA TYR A 84 -22.22 -0.32 10.06
C TYR A 84 -22.41 1.17 10.31
N THR A 85 -21.85 1.69 11.42
CA THR A 85 -21.95 3.10 11.79
C THR A 85 -20.82 3.95 11.23
N TYR A 86 -19.67 3.32 10.92
CA TYR A 86 -18.49 3.97 10.37
C TYR A 86 -17.86 3.12 9.25
N ARG A 87 -18.02 3.55 8.00
CA ARG A 87 -17.60 2.76 6.82
C ARG A 87 -16.11 2.46 6.76
N ASN A 88 -15.28 3.42 7.20
CA ASN A 88 -13.82 3.27 7.17
C ASN A 88 -13.28 2.39 8.32
N PHE A 89 -14.15 1.68 9.05
CA PHE A 89 -13.76 0.94 10.25
C PHE A 89 -12.63 -0.08 10.01
N TYR A 90 -12.61 -0.71 8.84
CA TYR A 90 -11.59 -1.70 8.47
C TYR A 90 -10.60 -1.22 7.39
N ASN A 91 -10.56 0.08 7.08
CA ASN A 91 -9.59 0.61 6.14
C ASN A 91 -8.15 0.50 6.66
N GLY A 92 -7.98 0.30 7.96
CA GLY A 92 -6.67 0.20 8.59
C GLY A 92 -5.97 1.56 8.68
N ALA A 93 -4.65 1.53 8.67
CA ALA A 93 -3.81 2.69 8.90
C ALA A 93 -2.51 2.62 8.11
N GLY A 94 -1.77 3.71 8.06
CA GLY A 94 -0.57 3.86 7.25
C GLY A 94 0.74 3.58 7.98
N VAL A 95 1.84 3.68 7.24
CA VAL A 95 3.21 3.74 7.75
C VAL A 95 3.99 4.81 6.98
N ALA A 96 4.74 5.66 7.68
CA ALA A 96 5.60 6.65 7.08
C ALA A 96 7.07 6.38 7.42
N MET A 97 7.91 6.34 6.41
CA MET A 97 9.35 6.07 6.49
C MET A 97 10.13 7.35 6.17
N GLY A 98 11.09 7.74 7.02
CA GLY A 98 11.90 8.94 6.81
C GLY A 98 13.05 9.05 7.80
N ASP A 99 14.11 9.74 7.42
CA ASP A 99 15.29 10.02 8.25
C ASP A 99 15.03 11.33 9.02
N ILE A 100 14.51 11.22 10.26
CA ILE A 100 14.02 12.38 11.03
C ILE A 100 15.14 13.20 11.70
N ASN A 101 16.34 12.64 11.80
CA ASN A 101 17.48 13.26 12.47
C ASN A 101 18.68 13.50 11.55
N ASN A 102 18.54 13.20 10.25
CA ASN A 102 19.56 13.31 9.21
C ASN A 102 20.84 12.48 9.51
N ASP A 103 20.70 11.30 10.15
CA ASP A 103 21.81 10.39 10.42
C ASP A 103 22.05 9.36 9.30
N GLY A 104 21.18 9.35 8.30
CA GLY A 104 21.24 8.47 7.12
C GLY A 104 20.48 7.17 7.30
N LEU A 105 19.91 6.88 8.47
CA LEU A 105 19.05 5.73 8.73
C LEU A 105 17.58 6.10 8.60
N ILE A 106 16.77 5.20 8.11
CA ILE A 106 15.34 5.45 7.92
C ILE A 106 14.57 5.04 9.15
N ASP A 107 13.82 5.97 9.73
CA ASP A 107 12.95 5.80 10.87
C ASP A 107 11.54 5.42 10.45
N LEU A 108 10.75 4.83 11.37
CA LEU A 108 9.42 4.29 11.11
C LEU A 108 8.36 4.97 11.97
N TYR A 109 7.29 5.47 11.36
CA TYR A 109 6.12 5.94 12.07
C TYR A 109 4.88 5.14 11.64
N PHE A 110 4.25 4.46 12.60
CA PHE A 110 3.01 3.72 12.38
C PHE A 110 1.82 4.52 12.90
N THR A 111 0.78 4.65 12.08
CA THR A 111 -0.50 5.16 12.55
C THR A 111 -1.40 4.03 13.05
N GLY A 112 -2.19 4.31 14.08
CA GLY A 112 -3.14 3.38 14.67
C GLY A 112 -4.54 3.98 14.73
N ASN A 113 -5.57 3.16 14.47
CA ASN A 113 -6.96 3.63 14.45
C ASN A 113 -7.52 3.79 15.87
N MET A 114 -7.46 2.72 16.67
CA MET A 114 -7.89 2.69 18.07
C MET A 114 -6.71 2.46 19.03
N THR A 115 -5.51 2.44 18.49
CA THR A 115 -4.23 2.31 19.19
C THR A 115 -3.44 3.59 18.99
N GLU A 116 -2.61 3.98 19.96
CA GLU A 116 -1.69 5.11 19.82
C GLU A 116 -0.71 4.89 18.67
N ASN A 117 -0.38 5.95 17.95
CA ASN A 117 0.66 5.93 16.93
C ASN A 117 2.02 5.67 17.58
N LYS A 118 2.97 5.15 16.80
CA LYS A 118 4.31 4.82 17.30
C LYS A 118 5.39 5.33 16.36
N LEU A 119 6.41 5.98 16.95
CA LEU A 119 7.63 6.43 16.28
C LEU A 119 8.82 5.61 16.77
N TYR A 120 9.48 4.94 15.82
CA TYR A 120 10.64 4.10 16.06
C TYR A 120 11.88 4.70 15.40
N LEU A 121 12.87 5.06 16.22
CA LEU A 121 14.17 5.53 15.74
C LEU A 121 15.04 4.34 15.35
N ASN A 122 15.56 4.33 14.14
CA ASN A 122 16.49 3.31 13.64
C ASN A 122 17.89 3.51 14.27
N LYS A 123 18.42 2.47 14.89
CA LYS A 123 19.73 2.48 15.56
C LYS A 123 20.81 1.75 14.74
N GLY A 124 20.48 1.34 13.51
CA GLY A 124 21.29 0.45 12.71
C GLY A 124 21.20 -1.02 13.16
N ASP A 125 21.78 -1.92 12.36
CA ASP A 125 21.81 -3.37 12.65
C ASP A 125 20.43 -3.97 12.97
N TRP A 126 19.37 -3.48 12.30
CA TRP A 126 17.98 -3.91 12.51
C TRP A 126 17.50 -3.75 13.97
N LYS A 127 17.87 -2.66 14.61
CA LYS A 127 17.42 -2.29 15.96
C LYS A 127 16.69 -0.96 15.92
N PHE A 128 15.51 -0.95 16.52
CA PHE A 128 14.66 0.23 16.61
C PHE A 128 14.35 0.57 18.07
N GLU A 129 14.30 1.86 18.38
CA GLU A 129 13.97 2.38 19.70
C GLU A 129 12.63 3.13 19.63
N ASP A 130 11.65 2.73 20.45
CA ASP A 130 10.40 3.49 20.59
C ASP A 130 10.69 4.82 21.28
N ILE A 131 10.59 5.92 20.54
CA ILE A 131 10.77 7.28 21.03
C ILE A 131 9.46 8.08 21.08
N THR A 132 8.32 7.44 20.90
CA THR A 132 7.00 8.06 20.74
C THR A 132 6.67 9.06 21.85
N GLU A 133 6.84 8.63 23.13
CA GLU A 133 6.55 9.48 24.30
C GLU A 133 7.52 10.66 24.36
N ARG A 134 8.81 10.41 24.16
CA ARG A 134 9.84 11.46 24.13
C ARG A 134 9.57 12.46 23.01
N ALA A 135 9.24 11.96 21.82
CA ALA A 135 8.95 12.78 20.65
C ALA A 135 7.63 13.57 20.77
N GLY A 136 6.68 13.09 21.57
CA GLY A 136 5.38 13.72 21.77
C GLY A 136 4.40 13.54 20.59
N VAL A 137 4.49 12.43 19.86
CA VAL A 137 3.76 12.20 18.59
C VAL A 137 2.76 11.03 18.64
N ALA A 138 2.30 10.63 19.81
CA ALA A 138 1.41 9.47 19.98
C ALA A 138 0.01 9.65 19.40
N CYS A 139 -0.49 10.87 19.23
CA CYS A 139 -1.86 11.17 18.77
C CYS A 139 -2.95 10.40 19.55
N SER A 140 -2.83 10.32 20.86
CA SER A 140 -3.69 9.49 21.72
C SER A 140 -5.17 9.82 21.59
N GLY A 141 -6.01 8.79 21.61
CA GLY A 141 -7.48 8.90 21.66
C GLY A 141 -8.16 9.33 20.37
N VAL A 142 -7.49 9.24 19.23
CA VAL A 142 -8.01 9.67 17.94
C VAL A 142 -7.76 8.61 16.88
N TRP A 143 -8.70 8.48 15.93
CA TRP A 143 -8.58 7.62 14.78
C TRP A 143 -7.58 8.19 13.77
N SER A 144 -6.30 7.84 13.88
CA SER A 144 -5.30 8.21 12.89
C SER A 144 -5.44 7.33 11.64
N ALA A 145 -5.29 7.92 10.45
CA ALA A 145 -5.37 7.23 9.16
C ALA A 145 -4.00 7.19 8.50
N GLY A 146 -3.61 8.23 7.79
CA GLY A 146 -2.33 8.34 7.11
C GLY A 146 -1.31 9.20 7.86
N ALA A 147 -0.05 9.05 7.48
CA ALA A 147 1.05 9.90 7.91
C ALA A 147 1.97 10.25 6.74
N THR A 148 2.54 11.47 6.77
CA THR A 148 3.44 11.95 5.74
C THR A 148 4.56 12.77 6.38
N TRP A 149 5.79 12.51 5.95
CA TRP A 149 6.96 13.33 6.27
C TRP A 149 7.17 14.40 5.19
N ALA A 150 7.32 15.65 5.61
CA ALA A 150 7.68 16.76 4.74
C ALA A 150 8.40 17.84 5.54
N ASP A 151 9.31 18.58 4.92
CA ASP A 151 9.92 19.76 5.52
C ASP A 151 9.01 20.98 5.26
N ILE A 152 8.12 21.26 6.20
CA ILE A 152 7.06 22.25 6.04
C ILE A 152 7.57 23.69 6.23
N ASN A 153 8.58 23.86 7.08
CA ASN A 153 9.14 25.16 7.43
C ASN A 153 10.41 25.52 6.65
N GLY A 154 10.97 24.58 5.86
CA GLY A 154 12.16 24.76 5.05
C GLY A 154 13.47 24.78 5.85
N ASP A 155 13.52 24.12 7.03
CA ASP A 155 14.70 24.09 7.90
C ASP A 155 15.64 22.90 7.66
N GLY A 156 15.24 21.96 6.77
CA GLY A 156 16.02 20.78 6.41
C GLY A 156 15.80 19.59 7.33
N LEU A 157 14.77 19.63 8.19
CA LEU A 157 14.32 18.51 9.00
C LEU A 157 12.93 18.04 8.53
N LEU A 158 12.64 16.76 8.67
CA LEU A 158 11.34 16.22 8.33
C LEU A 158 10.34 16.49 9.46
N ASP A 159 9.27 17.21 9.15
CA ASP A 159 8.10 17.39 9.98
C ASP A 159 7.09 16.29 9.71
N LEU A 160 6.20 16.00 10.67
CA LEU A 160 5.22 14.94 10.58
C LEU A 160 3.81 15.50 10.47
N TYR A 161 3.08 15.15 9.42
CA TYR A 161 1.65 15.42 9.30
C TYR A 161 0.84 14.14 9.41
N VAL A 162 -0.10 14.10 10.37
CA VAL A 162 -0.98 12.95 10.62
C VAL A 162 -2.42 13.32 10.28
N THR A 163 -3.02 12.56 9.36
CA THR A 163 -4.42 12.70 9.01
C THR A 163 -5.31 11.92 9.96
N LYS A 164 -6.44 12.51 10.33
CA LYS A 164 -7.37 11.95 11.29
C LYS A 164 -8.77 11.80 10.72
N SER A 165 -9.43 10.73 11.13
CA SER A 165 -10.75 10.35 10.70
C SER A 165 -11.61 9.97 11.94
N GLY A 166 -12.45 8.96 11.87
CA GLY A 166 -13.24 8.48 13.01
C GLY A 166 -14.70 8.91 12.96
N MET A 167 -15.45 8.58 14.00
CA MET A 167 -16.89 8.83 14.06
C MET A 167 -17.22 10.32 13.88
N PRO A 168 -18.10 10.71 12.95
CA PRO A 168 -18.56 12.08 12.83
C PRO A 168 -19.12 12.62 14.16
N GLY A 169 -18.69 13.82 14.55
CA GLY A 169 -19.06 14.41 15.84
C GLY A 169 -18.18 14.00 17.03
N GLY A 170 -17.20 13.10 16.85
CA GLY A 170 -16.18 12.79 17.86
C GLY A 170 -15.29 13.98 18.19
N GLN A 171 -14.61 13.93 19.35
CA GLN A 171 -13.65 14.96 19.77
C GLN A 171 -12.26 14.69 19.18
N ASN A 172 -11.42 15.72 19.14
CA ASN A 172 -10.01 15.65 18.70
C ASN A 172 -9.82 15.03 17.30
N ARG A 173 -10.63 15.47 16.35
CA ARG A 173 -10.60 14.97 14.96
C ARG A 173 -9.81 15.87 14.01
N ASN A 174 -9.19 16.92 14.52
CA ASN A 174 -8.32 17.75 13.70
C ASN A 174 -7.05 16.99 13.34
N ASN A 175 -6.62 17.13 12.09
CA ASN A 175 -5.31 16.65 11.66
C ASN A 175 -4.22 17.34 12.49
N GLU A 176 -3.08 16.66 12.69
CA GLU A 176 -1.99 17.18 13.51
C GLU A 176 -0.71 17.33 12.69
N LEU A 177 -0.09 18.51 12.83
CA LEU A 177 1.24 18.80 12.31
C LEU A 177 2.23 18.91 13.47
N PHE A 178 3.26 18.11 13.42
CA PHE A 178 4.35 18.08 14.41
C PHE A 178 5.63 18.61 13.77
N ILE A 179 6.06 19.80 14.17
CA ILE A 179 7.29 20.44 13.71
C ILE A 179 8.48 19.88 14.47
N ASN A 180 9.44 19.32 13.75
CA ASN A 180 10.67 18.74 14.27
C ASN A 180 11.55 19.83 14.92
N GLN A 181 12.02 19.59 16.16
CA GLN A 181 12.84 20.55 16.91
C GLN A 181 14.36 20.27 16.80
N GLY A 182 14.76 19.24 16.03
CA GLY A 182 16.16 18.84 15.80
C GLY A 182 16.80 18.07 16.96
N ASP A 183 16.06 17.74 18.02
CA ASP A 183 16.54 17.03 19.21
C ASP A 183 15.75 15.73 19.50
N LEU A 184 15.09 15.20 18.49
CA LEU A 184 14.16 14.06 18.53
C LEU A 184 12.87 14.37 19.34
N THR A 185 12.52 15.65 19.49
CA THR A 185 11.21 16.09 19.96
C THR A 185 10.47 16.84 18.88
N PHE A 186 9.16 16.85 18.95
CA PHE A 186 8.30 17.53 17.99
C PHE A 186 7.31 18.44 18.73
N LYS A 187 6.93 19.53 18.06
CA LYS A 187 5.95 20.48 18.58
C LYS A 187 4.70 20.45 17.72
N GLU A 188 3.56 20.10 18.31
CA GLU A 188 2.26 20.23 17.64
C GLU A 188 2.01 21.70 17.26
N SER A 189 1.71 21.95 16.00
CA SER A 189 1.64 23.29 15.40
C SER A 189 0.56 23.43 14.33
N SER A 190 -0.33 22.47 14.18
CA SER A 190 -1.31 22.42 13.07
C SER A 190 -2.14 23.70 12.96
N ALA A 191 -2.65 24.22 14.07
CA ALA A 191 -3.44 25.46 14.10
C ALA A 191 -2.61 26.70 13.72
N ALA A 192 -1.31 26.71 14.05
CA ALA A 192 -0.43 27.82 13.70
C ALA A 192 -0.13 27.90 12.20
N TYR A 193 -0.21 26.74 11.52
CA TYR A 193 0.00 26.61 10.08
C TYR A 193 -1.31 26.55 9.27
N GLY A 194 -2.50 26.51 9.90
CA GLY A 194 -3.78 26.35 9.20
C GLY A 194 -4.03 24.94 8.68
N LEU A 195 -3.34 23.94 9.26
CA LEU A 195 -3.43 22.52 8.90
C LEU A 195 -4.26 21.69 9.90
N ASP A 196 -4.91 22.32 10.88
CA ASP A 196 -5.80 21.70 11.88
C ASP A 196 -7.18 21.33 11.32
N VAL A 197 -7.21 20.83 10.09
CA VAL A 197 -8.44 20.50 9.37
C VAL A 197 -9.19 19.37 10.07
N VAL A 198 -10.50 19.57 10.25
CA VAL A 198 -11.42 18.54 10.74
C VAL A 198 -12.19 17.93 9.58
N GLY A 199 -12.16 16.60 9.45
CA GLY A 199 -12.85 15.88 8.38
C GLY A 199 -12.75 14.37 8.55
N LEU A 200 -13.04 13.62 7.51
CA LEU A 200 -12.67 12.21 7.37
C LEU A 200 -11.40 12.15 6.50
N SER A 201 -10.31 12.71 7.05
CA SER A 201 -9.05 12.81 6.31
C SER A 201 -8.35 11.45 6.23
N VAL A 202 -7.89 11.09 5.04
CA VAL A 202 -7.30 9.78 4.73
C VAL A 202 -5.79 9.89 4.56
N GLN A 203 -5.34 10.80 3.71
CA GLN A 203 -3.94 10.97 3.36
C GLN A 203 -3.68 12.43 2.99
N ALA A 204 -2.45 12.89 3.13
CA ALA A 204 -1.99 14.17 2.62
C ALA A 204 -0.75 13.97 1.74
N ALA A 205 -0.60 14.81 0.73
CA ALA A 205 0.58 14.88 -0.09
C ALA A 205 1.08 16.31 -0.14
N PHE A 206 2.38 16.49 0.11
CA PHE A 206 3.04 17.80 0.06
C PHE A 206 3.87 17.90 -1.22
N PHE A 207 3.69 18.97 -1.97
CA PHE A 207 4.38 19.24 -3.23
C PHE A 207 4.19 20.71 -3.63
N ASP A 208 5.08 21.24 -4.44
CA ASP A 208 5.05 22.60 -4.97
C ASP A 208 4.19 22.61 -6.25
N PHE A 209 2.90 23.02 -6.15
CA PHE A 209 1.99 22.96 -7.30
C PHE A 209 2.10 24.18 -8.23
N ASP A 210 2.49 25.34 -7.71
CA ASP A 210 2.52 26.61 -8.47
C ASP A 210 3.94 27.06 -8.85
N ALA A 211 4.95 26.31 -8.42
CA ALA A 211 6.38 26.53 -8.67
C ALA A 211 6.94 27.80 -7.99
N ASP A 212 6.44 28.14 -6.80
CA ASP A 212 6.95 29.25 -6.00
C ASP A 212 8.11 28.83 -5.07
N GLY A 213 8.33 27.52 -4.93
CA GLY A 213 9.51 26.92 -4.25
C GLY A 213 9.25 26.53 -2.80
N ASP A 214 8.01 26.62 -2.29
CA ASP A 214 7.65 25.99 -1.04
C ASP A 214 6.66 24.81 -1.24
N LEU A 215 6.32 24.10 -0.18
CA LEU A 215 5.44 22.93 -0.28
C LEU A 215 4.02 23.30 0.08
N ASP A 216 3.10 22.97 -0.81
CA ASP A 216 1.66 23.00 -0.65
C ASP A 216 1.13 21.65 -0.19
N CYS A 217 -0.15 21.56 0.17
CA CYS A 217 -0.75 20.33 0.66
C CYS A 217 -2.04 19.99 -0.10
N TYR A 218 -2.06 18.80 -0.73
CA TYR A 218 -3.33 18.20 -1.09
C TYR A 218 -3.81 17.29 0.03
N LEU A 219 -4.98 17.58 0.59
CA LEU A 219 -5.61 16.82 1.66
C LEU A 219 -6.78 16.01 1.12
N LEU A 220 -6.65 14.69 1.16
CA LEU A 220 -7.66 13.74 0.71
C LEU A 220 -8.65 13.46 1.83
N ASN A 221 -9.94 13.63 1.54
CA ASN A 221 -11.03 13.36 2.46
C ASN A 221 -12.02 12.34 1.88
N ASN A 222 -12.64 11.56 2.77
CA ASN A 222 -13.80 10.75 2.42
C ASN A 222 -15.08 11.54 2.55
N SER A 223 -16.04 11.25 1.70
CA SER A 223 -17.40 11.79 1.85
C SER A 223 -18.10 11.21 3.09
N ILE A 224 -18.75 12.06 3.86
CA ILE A 224 -19.65 11.67 4.96
C ILE A 224 -20.95 11.05 4.41
N ARG A 225 -21.34 11.40 3.19
CA ARG A 225 -22.57 10.91 2.59
C ARG A 225 -22.38 9.52 2.00
N SER A 226 -23.28 8.63 2.37
CA SER A 226 -23.54 7.42 1.60
C SER A 226 -24.07 7.87 0.22
N VAL A 227 -23.27 7.72 -0.82
CA VAL A 227 -23.76 7.94 -2.19
C VAL A 227 -24.77 6.81 -2.47
N GLY A 228 -26.06 7.15 -2.48
CA GLY A 228 -27.11 6.27 -2.97
C GLY A 228 -26.85 6.00 -4.46
N ALA A 229 -27.05 4.74 -4.85
CA ALA A 229 -26.84 4.31 -6.22
C ALA A 229 -27.51 5.26 -7.21
N TYR A 230 -26.71 5.85 -8.09
CA TYR A 230 -27.16 6.64 -9.25
C TYR A 230 -27.90 7.96 -8.98
N ASP A 231 -27.98 8.40 -7.73
CA ASP A 231 -28.50 9.70 -7.40
C ASP A 231 -27.41 10.76 -7.55
N LEU A 232 -27.56 11.70 -8.49
CA LEU A 232 -27.11 13.06 -8.21
C LEU A 232 -25.68 13.46 -8.63
N ILE A 233 -25.04 12.83 -9.60
CA ILE A 233 -23.77 13.39 -10.11
C ILE A 233 -24.00 14.75 -10.80
N GLU A 234 -25.14 14.93 -11.44
CA GLU A 234 -25.44 16.15 -12.18
C GLU A 234 -25.34 17.38 -11.28
N GLY A 235 -24.28 18.16 -11.45
CA GLY A 235 -23.98 19.37 -10.69
C GLY A 235 -23.60 19.17 -9.21
N GLN A 236 -23.26 17.98 -8.76
CA GLN A 236 -22.78 17.72 -7.39
C GLN A 236 -21.24 17.76 -7.28
N ARG A 237 -20.50 17.31 -8.31
CA ARG A 237 -19.02 17.38 -8.34
C ARG A 237 -18.49 18.77 -8.14
N GLU A 238 -19.14 19.76 -8.75
CA GLU A 238 -18.72 21.15 -8.77
C GLU A 238 -19.15 21.93 -7.53
N LYS A 239 -19.95 21.32 -6.64
CA LYS A 239 -20.38 21.97 -5.40
C LYS A 239 -19.38 21.72 -4.29
N SER A 240 -18.69 22.77 -3.90
CA SER A 240 -17.80 22.74 -2.75
C SER A 240 -18.57 22.34 -1.47
N HIS A 241 -17.93 21.49 -0.66
CA HIS A 241 -18.43 21.01 0.63
C HIS A 241 -17.32 21.07 1.68
N PRO A 242 -17.63 21.43 2.93
CA PRO A 242 -16.60 21.52 4.00
C PRO A 242 -15.80 20.25 4.23
N ASP A 243 -16.41 19.08 3.95
CA ASP A 243 -15.76 17.77 4.13
C ASP A 243 -15.16 17.21 2.81
N GLY A 244 -15.12 17.99 1.74
CA GLY A 244 -14.52 17.60 0.46
C GLY A 244 -12.99 17.63 0.50
N ASN A 245 -12.37 17.16 -0.58
CA ASN A 245 -10.92 17.26 -0.76
C ASN A 245 -10.47 18.72 -0.74
N ARG A 246 -9.22 18.96 -0.34
CA ARG A 246 -8.67 20.32 -0.28
C ARG A 246 -7.30 20.40 -0.92
N LEU A 247 -7.08 21.44 -1.71
CA LEU A 247 -5.76 21.96 -2.03
C LEU A 247 -5.50 23.16 -1.13
N LEU A 248 -4.45 23.11 -0.35
CA LEU A 248 -4.07 24.11 0.63
C LEU A 248 -2.74 24.71 0.18
N GLU A 249 -2.78 25.96 -0.27
CA GLU A 249 -1.59 26.72 -0.69
C GLU A 249 -0.85 27.27 0.52
N ASN A 250 0.44 27.12 0.55
CA ASN A 250 1.32 27.66 1.59
C ASN A 250 1.63 29.14 1.30
N ARG A 251 1.04 30.04 2.03
CA ARG A 251 1.29 31.48 1.94
C ARG A 251 2.16 31.95 3.08
N ASP A 252 3.47 31.97 2.87
CA ASP A 252 4.45 32.38 3.90
C ASP A 252 4.35 31.57 5.21
N GLY A 253 4.12 30.27 5.14
CA GLY A 253 4.03 29.35 6.30
C GLY A 253 2.62 29.18 6.85
N PHE A 254 1.58 29.74 6.21
CA PHE A 254 0.19 29.52 6.58
C PHE A 254 -0.61 28.96 5.40
N PHE A 255 -1.22 27.80 5.57
CA PHE A 255 -1.94 27.08 4.52
C PHE A 255 -3.37 27.58 4.35
N VAL A 256 -3.71 27.96 3.12
CA VAL A 256 -5.00 28.54 2.74
C VAL A 256 -5.70 27.62 1.73
N ASN A 257 -6.97 27.32 1.96
CA ASN A 257 -7.75 26.50 1.03
C ASN A 257 -8.02 27.25 -0.28
N VAL A 258 -7.46 26.76 -1.39
CA VAL A 258 -7.59 27.30 -2.74
C VAL A 258 -8.27 26.32 -3.72
N SER A 259 -8.95 25.29 -3.23
CA SER A 259 -9.51 24.20 -4.05
C SER A 259 -10.43 24.71 -5.16
N GLU A 260 -11.33 25.65 -4.86
CA GLU A 260 -12.29 26.20 -5.83
C GLU A 260 -11.57 27.03 -6.90
N GLU A 261 -10.62 27.85 -6.49
CA GLU A 261 -9.86 28.74 -7.39
C GLU A 261 -8.96 27.94 -8.34
N THR A 262 -8.47 26.79 -7.89
CA THR A 262 -7.53 25.93 -8.62
C THR A 262 -8.19 24.81 -9.43
N GLY A 263 -9.53 24.68 -9.38
CA GLY A 263 -10.28 23.69 -10.16
C GLY A 263 -10.29 22.28 -9.53
N ILE A 264 -9.97 22.16 -8.25
CA ILE A 264 -10.06 20.89 -7.50
C ILE A 264 -11.50 20.66 -7.05
N TYR A 265 -12.05 19.47 -7.32
CA TYR A 265 -13.36 19.07 -6.82
C TYR A 265 -13.33 18.83 -5.32
N SER A 266 -13.93 19.74 -4.57
CA SER A 266 -14.10 19.67 -3.12
C SER A 266 -15.53 19.29 -2.77
N SER A 267 -16.06 18.24 -3.38
CA SER A 267 -17.48 17.87 -3.31
C SER A 267 -17.80 16.89 -2.19
N ALA A 268 -19.10 16.79 -1.85
CA ALA A 268 -19.61 15.81 -0.88
C ALA A 268 -19.73 14.39 -1.45
N ILE A 269 -19.49 14.16 -2.74
CA ILE A 269 -19.65 12.85 -3.37
C ILE A 269 -18.33 12.08 -3.54
N GLY A 270 -17.18 12.76 -3.49
CA GLY A 270 -15.88 12.12 -3.57
C GLY A 270 -15.64 11.21 -2.36
N PHE A 271 -15.20 9.99 -2.58
CA PHE A 271 -14.79 9.07 -1.53
C PHE A 271 -13.32 8.68 -1.74
N GLY A 272 -12.45 9.66 -1.54
CA GLY A 272 -11.03 9.52 -1.81
C GLY A 272 -10.32 8.55 -0.87
N LEU A 273 -9.56 7.61 -1.43
CA LEU A 273 -8.79 6.61 -0.68
C LEU A 273 -7.30 6.63 -1.02
N GLY A 274 -6.90 7.14 -2.19
CA GLY A 274 -5.50 7.24 -2.59
C GLY A 274 -5.16 8.54 -3.31
N ILE A 275 -3.94 9.04 -3.07
CA ILE A 275 -3.32 10.16 -3.79
C ILE A 275 -2.08 9.62 -4.48
N THR A 276 -1.93 9.92 -5.76
CA THR A 276 -0.72 9.62 -6.53
C THR A 276 -0.27 10.86 -7.27
N LEU A 277 0.97 11.23 -7.10
CA LEU A 277 1.64 12.34 -7.76
C LEU A 277 2.58 11.81 -8.85
N SER A 278 2.53 12.38 -10.03
CA SER A 278 3.49 12.11 -11.12
C SER A 278 3.32 13.16 -12.22
N ASP A 279 4.30 13.28 -13.11
CA ASP A 279 4.20 14.07 -14.36
C ASP A 279 3.58 13.19 -15.46
N PHE A 280 2.23 13.05 -15.45
CA PHE A 280 1.53 12.11 -16.34
C PHE A 280 1.52 12.54 -17.81
N ASN A 281 1.68 13.83 -18.10
CA ASN A 281 1.66 14.38 -19.46
C ASN A 281 3.04 14.74 -20.00
N GLY A 282 4.10 14.60 -19.21
CA GLY A 282 5.49 14.87 -19.60
C GLY A 282 5.85 16.37 -19.69
N ASP A 283 5.11 17.25 -19.01
CA ASP A 283 5.35 18.69 -19.03
C ASP A 283 6.21 19.22 -17.87
N HIS A 284 6.69 18.30 -17.03
CA HIS A 284 7.52 18.55 -15.86
C HIS A 284 6.83 19.36 -14.75
N ARG A 285 5.52 19.16 -14.59
CA ARG A 285 4.74 19.65 -13.46
C ARG A 285 4.11 18.50 -12.71
N PRO A 286 3.94 18.62 -11.40
CA PRO A 286 3.22 17.60 -10.65
C PRO A 286 1.74 17.59 -10.99
N ASP A 287 1.26 16.46 -11.51
CA ASP A 287 -0.15 16.16 -11.71
C ASP A 287 -0.65 15.28 -10.55
N LEU A 288 -1.98 15.21 -10.38
CA LEU A 288 -2.64 14.48 -9.31
C LEU A 288 -3.57 13.40 -9.88
N PHE A 289 -3.42 12.16 -9.41
CA PHE A 289 -4.43 11.13 -9.56
C PHE A 289 -5.05 10.83 -8.20
N ILE A 290 -6.39 10.83 -8.14
CA ILE A 290 -7.18 10.58 -6.93
C ILE A 290 -8.03 9.35 -7.14
N SER A 291 -7.78 8.31 -6.32
CA SER A 291 -8.60 7.10 -6.27
C SER A 291 -9.87 7.37 -5.49
N ASN A 292 -11.03 7.08 -6.07
CA ASN A 292 -12.32 7.18 -5.40
C ASN A 292 -13.00 5.81 -5.30
N ASP A 293 -13.51 5.48 -4.12
CA ASP A 293 -14.37 4.32 -3.90
C ASP A 293 -15.83 4.62 -4.25
N PHE A 294 -16.64 3.58 -4.31
CA PHE A 294 -18.05 3.59 -4.68
C PHE A 294 -18.31 4.00 -6.12
N PHE A 295 -19.24 4.91 -6.35
CA PHE A 295 -19.73 5.25 -7.71
C PHE A 295 -19.03 6.45 -8.31
N GLU A 296 -18.37 7.29 -7.50
CA GLU A 296 -17.64 8.43 -8.04
C GLU A 296 -16.40 7.93 -8.81
N LYS A 297 -16.14 8.55 -9.96
CA LYS A 297 -14.97 8.20 -10.77
C LYS A 297 -13.67 8.68 -10.11
N ASP A 298 -12.57 8.04 -10.46
CA ASP A 298 -11.25 8.56 -10.16
C ASP A 298 -11.03 9.90 -10.89
N TYR A 299 -10.22 10.78 -10.30
CA TYR A 299 -9.88 12.06 -10.90
C TYR A 299 -8.42 12.06 -11.35
N LEU A 300 -8.19 12.54 -12.58
CA LEU A 300 -6.88 12.92 -13.06
C LEU A 300 -6.86 14.44 -13.27
N TYR A 301 -6.08 15.13 -12.44
CA TYR A 301 -5.89 16.57 -12.52
C TYR A 301 -4.53 16.87 -13.15
N LEU A 302 -4.52 17.44 -14.35
CA LEU A 302 -3.31 17.95 -14.96
C LEU A 302 -3.05 19.39 -14.51
N ASN A 303 -1.83 19.65 -14.05
CA ASN A 303 -1.38 20.98 -13.68
C ASN A 303 -1.27 21.87 -14.92
N THR A 304 -2.01 22.98 -14.94
CA THR A 304 -2.07 23.88 -16.09
C THR A 304 -0.85 24.79 -16.23
N GLY A 305 -0.01 24.88 -15.19
CA GLY A 305 1.09 25.84 -15.10
C GLY A 305 0.63 27.30 -15.00
N GLN A 306 -0.65 27.52 -14.68
CA GLN A 306 -1.27 28.84 -14.50
C GLN A 306 -1.89 28.98 -13.10
N GLY A 307 -1.33 28.25 -12.12
CA GLY A 307 -1.80 28.26 -10.73
C GLY A 307 -3.06 27.44 -10.49
N GLY A 308 -3.30 26.37 -11.25
CA GLY A 308 -4.44 25.50 -11.05
C GLY A 308 -4.41 24.23 -11.88
N PHE A 309 -5.45 23.41 -11.73
CA PHE A 309 -5.58 22.08 -12.31
C PHE A 309 -6.78 21.98 -13.26
N LYS A 310 -6.69 21.03 -14.18
CA LYS A 310 -7.80 20.64 -15.04
C LYS A 310 -8.06 19.16 -14.88
N GLU A 311 -9.28 18.78 -14.49
CA GLU A 311 -9.72 17.40 -14.44
C GLU A 311 -9.94 16.86 -15.86
N VAL A 312 -9.31 15.72 -16.19
CA VAL A 312 -9.26 15.17 -17.55
C VAL A 312 -9.50 13.65 -17.63
N SER A 313 -9.96 13.00 -16.56
CA SER A 313 -10.14 11.53 -16.53
C SER A 313 -10.93 11.01 -17.72
N ASP A 314 -12.02 11.68 -18.10
CA ASP A 314 -12.89 11.26 -19.20
C ASP A 314 -12.21 11.31 -20.58
N GLN A 315 -11.12 12.07 -20.70
CA GLN A 315 -10.35 12.21 -21.93
C GLN A 315 -9.16 11.25 -21.98
N TYR A 316 -8.58 10.95 -20.81
CA TYR A 316 -7.33 10.18 -20.70
C TYR A 316 -7.55 8.70 -20.46
N PHE A 317 -8.63 8.31 -19.77
CA PHE A 317 -8.88 6.90 -19.46
C PHE A 317 -10.02 6.32 -20.30
N SER A 318 -9.82 5.12 -20.82
CA SER A 318 -10.87 4.36 -21.50
C SER A 318 -11.78 3.60 -20.53
N ALA A 319 -11.26 3.27 -19.36
CA ALA A 319 -11.93 2.57 -18.26
C ALA A 319 -11.21 2.81 -16.94
N LEU A 320 -11.94 2.80 -15.83
CA LEU A 320 -11.46 2.98 -14.47
C LEU A 320 -11.86 1.80 -13.58
N SER A 321 -11.29 1.69 -12.39
CA SER A 321 -11.79 0.83 -11.34
C SER A 321 -13.13 1.36 -10.80
N MET A 322 -13.95 0.49 -10.20
CA MET A 322 -15.24 0.89 -9.63
C MET A 322 -15.12 1.31 -8.17
N GLY A 323 -14.27 0.62 -7.41
CA GLY A 323 -14.01 0.90 -6.00
C GLY A 323 -12.52 1.05 -5.80
N SER A 324 -11.96 2.17 -6.29
CA SER A 324 -10.52 2.42 -6.25
C SER A 324 -10.05 2.67 -4.83
N MET A 325 -8.99 1.94 -4.42
CA MET A 325 -8.38 2.06 -3.10
C MET A 325 -7.09 2.89 -3.19
N GLY A 326 -5.93 2.29 -3.01
CA GLY A 326 -4.66 2.94 -3.25
C GLY A 326 -4.24 2.91 -4.72
N ALA A 327 -3.27 3.74 -5.04
CA ALA A 327 -2.62 3.74 -6.35
C ALA A 327 -1.14 4.11 -6.23
N ASP A 328 -0.36 3.72 -7.22
CA ASP A 328 1.03 4.18 -7.38
C ASP A 328 1.38 4.34 -8.86
N ALA A 329 2.30 5.26 -9.14
CA ALA A 329 2.78 5.55 -10.47
C ALA A 329 4.28 5.32 -10.59
N ALA A 330 4.70 4.61 -11.63
CA ALA A 330 6.08 4.42 -12.01
C ALA A 330 6.17 4.00 -13.49
N ASP A 331 7.33 4.18 -14.09
CA ASP A 331 7.65 3.70 -15.44
C ASP A 331 7.88 2.18 -15.39
N LEU A 332 6.91 1.40 -15.87
CA LEU A 332 6.93 -0.07 -15.80
C LEU A 332 7.58 -0.75 -17.01
N ASP A 333 7.74 -0.04 -18.13
CA ASP A 333 8.36 -0.59 -19.34
C ASP A 333 9.62 0.19 -19.80
N ASN A 334 10.09 1.12 -18.98
CA ASN A 334 11.28 1.96 -19.20
C ASN A 334 11.20 2.82 -20.48
N ASP A 335 9.97 3.31 -20.80
CA ASP A 335 9.74 4.23 -21.91
C ASP A 335 9.80 5.72 -21.51
N LEU A 336 10.08 6.01 -20.22
CA LEU A 336 10.16 7.32 -19.57
C LEU A 336 8.81 8.03 -19.39
N LEU A 337 7.71 7.30 -19.48
CA LEU A 337 6.37 7.78 -19.12
C LEU A 337 5.89 7.05 -17.84
N PRO A 338 5.29 7.75 -16.88
CA PRO A 338 4.77 7.09 -15.69
C PRO A 338 3.47 6.35 -16.02
N ASP A 339 3.46 5.04 -15.78
CA ASP A 339 2.27 4.21 -15.77
C ASP A 339 1.58 4.29 -14.41
N LEU A 340 0.33 3.85 -14.32
CA LEU A 340 -0.44 3.91 -13.09
C LEU A 340 -1.07 2.55 -12.77
N MET A 341 -0.93 2.10 -11.52
CA MET A 341 -1.67 0.96 -10.98
C MET A 341 -2.62 1.42 -9.89
N VAL A 342 -3.90 1.01 -10.03
CA VAL A 342 -4.98 1.30 -9.07
C VAL A 342 -5.50 -0.02 -8.52
N THR A 343 -5.62 -0.14 -7.21
CA THR A 343 -6.14 -1.34 -6.55
C THR A 343 -7.65 -1.30 -6.36
N GLU A 344 -8.25 -2.48 -6.28
CA GLU A 344 -9.68 -2.71 -6.12
C GLU A 344 -9.92 -4.03 -5.33
N MET A 345 -11.15 -4.49 -5.22
CA MET A 345 -11.56 -5.58 -4.33
C MET A 345 -11.86 -6.91 -5.05
N LEU A 346 -11.37 -7.12 -6.28
CA LEU A 346 -11.62 -8.37 -7.01
C LEU A 346 -10.73 -9.51 -6.48
N PRO A 347 -11.32 -10.57 -5.89
CA PRO A 347 -10.55 -11.73 -5.45
C PRO A 347 -9.86 -12.47 -6.60
N GLU A 348 -8.68 -13.02 -6.31
CA GLU A 348 -7.89 -13.78 -7.28
C GLU A 348 -8.56 -15.11 -7.65
N THR A 349 -9.05 -15.86 -6.65
CA THR A 349 -9.59 -17.20 -6.87
C THR A 349 -11.06 -17.18 -7.28
N LEU A 350 -11.44 -18.09 -8.20
CA LEU A 350 -12.83 -18.21 -8.66
C LEU A 350 -13.81 -18.51 -7.52
N GLU A 351 -13.40 -19.28 -6.50
CA GLU A 351 -14.23 -19.56 -5.32
C GLU A 351 -14.57 -18.26 -4.60
N ARG A 352 -13.57 -17.45 -4.29
CA ARG A 352 -13.78 -16.18 -3.59
C ARG A 352 -14.52 -15.16 -4.47
N GLN A 353 -14.25 -15.09 -5.77
CA GLN A 353 -15.04 -14.25 -6.68
C GLN A 353 -16.54 -14.59 -6.59
N LYS A 354 -16.89 -15.88 -6.59
CA LYS A 354 -18.30 -16.30 -6.51
C LYS A 354 -18.95 -16.06 -5.16
N THR A 355 -18.17 -16.01 -4.09
CA THR A 355 -18.69 -15.82 -2.72
C THR A 355 -18.64 -14.36 -2.25
N LYS A 356 -17.86 -13.50 -2.89
CA LYS A 356 -17.62 -12.11 -2.44
C LYS A 356 -18.09 -11.06 -3.44
N GLN A 357 -18.26 -11.40 -4.72
CA GLN A 357 -18.58 -10.43 -5.75
C GLN A 357 -20.06 -10.44 -6.14
N THR A 358 -20.66 -9.26 -6.27
CA THR A 358 -21.95 -9.06 -6.90
C THR A 358 -21.75 -8.70 -8.37
N TYR A 359 -22.51 -9.35 -9.26
CA TYR A 359 -22.43 -9.03 -10.68
C TYR A 359 -23.39 -7.88 -11.00
N GLU A 360 -22.84 -6.82 -11.61
CA GLU A 360 -23.64 -5.73 -12.13
C GLU A 360 -24.44 -6.17 -13.38
N SER A 361 -25.69 -5.70 -13.48
CA SER A 361 -26.49 -5.92 -14.67
C SER A 361 -26.12 -4.91 -15.77
N TRP A 362 -26.32 -5.30 -17.04
CA TRP A 362 -26.15 -4.40 -18.18
C TRP A 362 -27.01 -3.13 -18.04
N ASP A 363 -28.21 -3.26 -17.51
CA ASP A 363 -29.13 -2.13 -17.34
C ASP A 363 -28.58 -1.10 -16.35
N LYS A 364 -27.98 -1.56 -15.24
CA LYS A 364 -27.30 -0.67 -14.28
C LYS A 364 -26.09 0.01 -14.91
N PHE A 365 -25.23 -0.74 -15.61
CA PHE A 365 -24.08 -0.20 -16.29
C PHE A 365 -24.47 0.85 -17.33
N SER A 366 -25.50 0.58 -18.14
CA SER A 366 -26.01 1.50 -19.14
C SER A 366 -26.63 2.75 -18.49
N LEU A 367 -27.38 2.57 -17.39
CA LEU A 367 -27.96 3.67 -16.64
C LEU A 367 -26.86 4.56 -16.03
N ALA A 368 -25.82 3.96 -15.45
CA ALA A 368 -24.68 4.69 -14.91
C ALA A 368 -24.07 5.60 -15.98
N GLY A 369 -23.75 5.06 -17.17
CA GLY A 369 -23.23 5.85 -18.29
C GLY A 369 -24.15 7.00 -18.70
N SER A 370 -25.49 6.80 -18.69
CA SER A 370 -26.46 7.84 -19.01
C SER A 370 -26.54 8.96 -17.96
N LYS A 371 -26.05 8.71 -16.75
CA LYS A 371 -26.02 9.64 -15.61
C LYS A 371 -24.67 10.34 -15.42
N GLY A 372 -23.74 10.19 -16.36
CA GLY A 372 -22.44 10.84 -16.33
C GLY A 372 -21.36 10.12 -15.51
N TYR A 373 -21.60 8.84 -15.14
CA TYR A 373 -20.57 7.99 -14.59
C TYR A 373 -19.63 7.49 -15.69
N HIS A 374 -18.37 7.30 -15.36
CA HIS A 374 -17.39 6.72 -16.28
C HIS A 374 -17.62 5.20 -16.45
N LYS A 375 -16.93 4.59 -17.40
CA LYS A 375 -16.87 3.12 -17.53
C LYS A 375 -15.99 2.56 -16.42
N GLN A 376 -16.60 2.12 -15.34
CA GLN A 376 -15.94 1.60 -14.15
C GLN A 376 -16.17 0.09 -14.04
N TYR A 377 -15.11 -0.64 -13.69
CA TYR A 377 -15.15 -2.10 -13.55
C TYR A 377 -14.60 -2.55 -12.19
N PRO A 378 -15.23 -3.54 -11.53
CA PRO A 378 -14.79 -4.02 -10.23
C PRO A 378 -13.54 -4.90 -10.37
N ARG A 379 -12.39 -4.28 -10.60
CA ARG A 379 -11.08 -4.91 -10.70
C ARG A 379 -9.97 -3.88 -10.60
N ASN A 380 -8.77 -4.35 -10.24
CA ASN A 380 -7.58 -3.49 -10.35
C ASN A 380 -7.44 -2.96 -11.79
N ALA A 381 -6.96 -1.74 -11.92
CA ALA A 381 -6.62 -1.15 -13.20
C ALA A 381 -5.09 -0.96 -13.33
N VAL A 382 -4.53 -1.39 -14.44
CA VAL A 382 -3.16 -1.04 -14.86
C VAL A 382 -3.30 -0.17 -16.09
N GLN A 383 -2.99 1.08 -15.92
CA GLN A 383 -3.14 2.13 -16.93
C GLN A 383 -1.76 2.39 -17.56
N ARG A 384 -1.52 1.82 -18.73
CA ARG A 384 -0.31 2.11 -19.51
C ARG A 384 -0.40 3.50 -20.09
N ASN A 385 0.59 4.34 -19.83
CA ASN A 385 0.70 5.68 -20.39
C ASN A 385 1.09 5.62 -21.87
N LEU A 386 0.36 6.31 -22.73
CA LEU A 386 0.61 6.43 -24.18
C LEU A 386 0.94 7.87 -24.58
N GLY A 387 1.39 8.70 -23.63
CA GLY A 387 1.69 10.10 -23.81
C GLY A 387 0.45 10.91 -24.20
N GLU A 388 0.53 11.63 -25.31
CA GLU A 388 -0.57 12.47 -25.80
C GLU A 388 -1.89 11.71 -26.09
N HIS A 389 -1.84 10.39 -26.16
CA HIS A 389 -3.00 9.54 -26.43
C HIS A 389 -3.73 9.05 -25.16
N GLY A 390 -3.31 9.53 -23.99
CA GLY A 390 -3.88 9.13 -22.69
C GLY A 390 -3.42 7.74 -22.27
N PHE A 391 -4.28 6.96 -21.60
CA PHE A 391 -3.93 5.67 -21.04
C PHE A 391 -4.69 4.50 -21.67
N ALA A 392 -4.01 3.36 -21.76
CA ALA A 392 -4.63 2.08 -22.10
C ALA A 392 -4.78 1.21 -20.85
N GLU A 393 -6.00 0.80 -20.52
CA GLU A 393 -6.27 -0.16 -19.44
C GLU A 393 -5.88 -1.57 -19.87
N ILE A 394 -4.86 -2.16 -19.24
CA ILE A 394 -4.24 -3.44 -19.63
C ILE A 394 -4.19 -4.48 -18.51
N SER A 395 -4.90 -4.29 -17.39
CA SER A 395 -4.79 -5.15 -16.19
C SER A 395 -5.06 -6.63 -16.49
N ARG A 396 -6.01 -6.94 -17.38
CA ARG A 396 -6.28 -8.33 -17.78
C ARG A 396 -5.19 -8.95 -18.63
N MET A 397 -4.52 -8.13 -19.45
CA MET A 397 -3.41 -8.58 -20.29
C MET A 397 -2.19 -8.92 -19.42
N THR A 398 -1.95 -8.13 -18.38
CA THR A 398 -0.82 -8.31 -17.46
C THR A 398 -1.05 -9.38 -16.40
N GLY A 399 -2.30 -9.82 -16.18
CA GLY A 399 -2.66 -10.74 -15.11
C GLY A 399 -2.85 -10.08 -13.72
N LEU A 400 -2.73 -8.75 -13.63
CA LEU A 400 -2.79 -7.99 -12.37
C LEU A 400 -4.20 -7.53 -11.99
N SER A 401 -5.24 -7.95 -12.72
CA SER A 401 -6.60 -7.45 -12.56
C SER A 401 -7.31 -7.91 -11.28
N ALA A 402 -6.77 -8.90 -10.55
CA ALA A 402 -7.41 -9.50 -9.40
C ALA A 402 -6.38 -9.96 -8.38
N THR A 403 -6.38 -9.38 -7.19
CA THR A 403 -5.40 -9.64 -6.13
C THR A 403 -6.01 -9.86 -4.75
N GLU A 404 -7.30 -9.68 -4.56
CA GLU A 404 -8.13 -9.76 -3.36
C GLU A 404 -8.76 -8.41 -3.00
N TRP A 405 -9.17 -8.22 -1.74
CA TRP A 405 -9.50 -6.90 -1.21
C TRP A 405 -8.19 -6.16 -1.00
N SER A 406 -7.83 -5.33 -1.96
CA SER A 406 -6.50 -4.75 -2.08
C SER A 406 -6.49 -3.29 -1.64
N TRP A 407 -5.43 -2.85 -0.94
CA TRP A 407 -5.30 -1.50 -0.41
C TRP A 407 -4.15 -0.76 -1.10
N ALA A 408 -2.92 -0.88 -0.62
CA ALA A 408 -1.79 -0.23 -1.26
C ALA A 408 -1.36 -0.96 -2.55
N ALA A 409 -1.07 -0.20 -3.60
CA ALA A 409 -0.16 -0.61 -4.67
C ALA A 409 1.18 0.08 -4.42
N LEU A 410 2.29 -0.64 -4.61
CA LEU A 410 3.64 -0.08 -4.61
C LEU A 410 4.42 -0.62 -5.81
N LEU A 411 5.01 0.30 -6.58
CA LEU A 411 5.74 0.02 -7.80
C LEU A 411 7.22 0.35 -7.60
N PHE A 412 8.04 -0.64 -7.24
CA PHE A 412 9.45 -0.47 -6.96
C PHE A 412 10.27 -1.68 -7.42
N ASP A 413 11.56 -1.50 -7.65
CA ASP A 413 12.48 -2.54 -8.10
C ASP A 413 12.92 -3.39 -6.91
N MET A 414 12.31 -4.57 -6.74
CA MET A 414 12.54 -5.44 -5.58
C MET A 414 13.78 -6.32 -5.72
N ASP A 415 14.28 -6.49 -6.94
CA ASP A 415 15.42 -7.38 -7.19
C ASP A 415 16.61 -6.71 -7.88
N ASN A 416 16.56 -5.37 -7.95
CA ASN A 416 17.61 -4.52 -8.51
C ASN A 416 17.92 -4.84 -9.98
N ASP A 417 16.95 -5.37 -10.76
CA ASP A 417 17.16 -5.72 -12.16
C ASP A 417 16.92 -4.55 -13.14
N GLY A 418 16.44 -3.41 -12.63
CA GLY A 418 16.17 -2.19 -13.38
C GLY A 418 14.73 -2.07 -13.89
N LEU A 419 13.84 -3.02 -13.57
CA LEU A 419 12.41 -2.96 -13.84
C LEU A 419 11.64 -2.78 -12.54
N ARG A 420 10.56 -2.02 -12.57
CA ARG A 420 9.69 -1.87 -11.39
C ARG A 420 8.78 -3.08 -11.27
N ASP A 421 8.82 -3.72 -10.11
CA ASP A 421 7.94 -4.82 -9.71
C ASP A 421 6.65 -4.28 -9.08
N VAL A 422 5.71 -5.18 -8.79
CA VAL A 422 4.41 -4.82 -8.22
C VAL A 422 4.21 -5.52 -6.89
N TYR A 423 3.98 -4.74 -5.85
CA TYR A 423 3.50 -5.18 -4.55
C TYR A 423 2.07 -4.67 -4.31
N VAL A 424 1.20 -5.52 -3.75
CA VAL A 424 -0.17 -5.13 -3.37
C VAL A 424 -0.47 -5.67 -1.98
N SER A 425 -0.82 -4.78 -1.05
CA SER A 425 -1.30 -5.18 0.27
C SER A 425 -2.76 -5.62 0.20
N ASN A 426 -3.07 -6.74 0.84
CA ASN A 426 -4.36 -7.42 0.74
C ASN A 426 -4.97 -7.72 2.11
N GLY A 427 -6.29 -7.77 2.14
CA GLY A 427 -7.09 -8.29 3.24
C GLY A 427 -8.00 -7.25 3.89
N ILE A 428 -9.16 -7.71 4.30
CA ILE A 428 -10.09 -6.99 5.18
C ILE A 428 -10.42 -7.87 6.37
N TYR A 429 -10.40 -7.30 7.57
CA TYR A 429 -10.54 -8.08 8.81
C TYR A 429 -11.87 -8.83 8.90
N LYS A 430 -12.96 -8.24 8.42
CA LYS A 430 -14.28 -8.89 8.28
C LYS A 430 -14.77 -8.76 6.84
N ASP A 431 -15.19 -9.87 6.25
CA ASP A 431 -15.64 -9.96 4.86
C ASP A 431 -17.06 -9.35 4.69
N LEU A 432 -17.13 -8.03 4.56
CA LEU A 432 -18.38 -7.25 4.46
C LEU A 432 -19.24 -7.63 3.25
N LEU A 433 -18.66 -8.17 2.20
CA LEU A 433 -19.31 -8.54 0.93
C LEU A 433 -19.61 -10.03 0.83
N ASP A 434 -19.43 -10.81 1.91
CA ASP A 434 -19.74 -12.25 1.91
C ASP A 434 -21.22 -12.48 1.59
N ARG A 435 -21.49 -13.22 0.51
CA ARG A 435 -22.84 -13.41 0.00
C ARG A 435 -23.72 -14.27 0.91
N ASP A 436 -23.13 -15.24 1.59
CA ASP A 436 -23.88 -16.07 2.54
C ASP A 436 -24.24 -15.25 3.77
N TYR A 437 -23.33 -14.40 4.24
CA TYR A 437 -23.61 -13.44 5.28
C TYR A 437 -24.70 -12.43 4.87
N LEU A 438 -24.59 -11.83 3.69
CA LEU A 438 -25.60 -10.89 3.17
C LEU A 438 -26.97 -11.56 3.00
N ALA A 439 -27.02 -12.84 2.56
CA ALA A 439 -28.25 -13.61 2.49
C ALA A 439 -28.83 -13.91 3.87
N TYR A 440 -28.00 -14.15 4.87
CA TYR A 440 -28.43 -14.30 6.26
C TYR A 440 -29.07 -13.00 6.78
N MET A 441 -28.42 -11.85 6.56
CA MET A 441 -28.92 -10.53 6.95
C MET A 441 -30.21 -10.13 6.24
N ALA A 442 -30.44 -10.59 5.03
CA ALA A 442 -31.69 -10.38 4.29
C ALA A 442 -32.86 -11.19 4.84
N ASN A 443 -32.64 -12.14 5.76
CA ASN A 443 -33.68 -12.93 6.40
C ASN A 443 -34.25 -12.18 7.61
N GLU A 444 -35.33 -11.42 7.40
CA GLU A 444 -35.97 -10.59 8.42
C GLU A 444 -36.39 -11.38 9.66
N GLU A 445 -36.83 -12.64 9.51
CA GLU A 445 -37.29 -13.46 10.64
C GLU A 445 -36.14 -13.81 11.58
N LYS A 446 -34.99 -14.22 11.03
CA LYS A 446 -33.79 -14.52 11.83
C LYS A 446 -33.26 -13.28 12.54
N VAL A 447 -33.22 -12.15 11.85
CA VAL A 447 -32.74 -10.87 12.43
C VAL A 447 -33.70 -10.41 13.53
N ARG A 448 -35.03 -10.52 13.34
CA ARG A 448 -36.04 -10.20 14.39
C ARG A 448 -35.90 -11.09 15.61
N GLN A 449 -35.67 -12.39 15.45
CA GLN A 449 -35.45 -13.31 16.57
C GLN A 449 -34.21 -12.89 17.38
N MET A 450 -33.13 -12.56 16.72
CA MET A 450 -31.91 -12.09 17.38
C MET A 450 -32.14 -10.79 18.17
N ILE A 451 -32.88 -9.82 17.61
CA ILE A 451 -33.26 -8.57 18.30
C ILE A 451 -34.11 -8.82 19.55
N GLN A 452 -34.92 -9.88 19.56
CA GLN A 452 -35.77 -10.20 20.71
C GLN A 452 -35.02 -10.95 21.82
N GLU A 453 -33.93 -11.61 21.51
CA GLU A 453 -33.21 -12.49 22.43
C GLU A 453 -31.99 -11.81 23.08
N ASP A 454 -31.53 -10.63 22.57
CA ASP A 454 -30.29 -10.05 23.01
C ASP A 454 -30.21 -8.51 22.89
N ASP A 455 -29.49 -7.90 23.81
CA ASP A 455 -29.20 -6.45 23.81
C ASP A 455 -27.97 -6.08 22.95
N GLU A 456 -27.09 -7.05 22.62
CA GLU A 456 -25.87 -6.86 21.81
C GLU A 456 -26.01 -7.41 20.39
N VAL A 457 -27.02 -6.94 19.67
CA VAL A 457 -27.40 -7.47 18.35
C VAL A 457 -26.37 -7.16 17.28
N ILE A 458 -25.86 -5.93 17.25
CA ILE A 458 -24.93 -5.47 16.21
C ILE A 458 -23.58 -6.20 16.35
N THR A 459 -23.08 -6.32 17.56
CA THR A 459 -21.85 -7.07 17.84
C THR A 459 -21.94 -8.51 17.37
N LYS A 460 -23.06 -9.20 17.67
CA LYS A 460 -23.29 -10.58 17.18
C LYS A 460 -23.38 -10.67 15.67
N LEU A 461 -24.03 -9.70 15.03
CA LEU A 461 -24.09 -9.66 13.56
C LEU A 461 -22.69 -9.51 12.95
N ILE A 462 -21.82 -8.69 13.55
CA ILE A 462 -20.43 -8.54 13.10
C ILE A 462 -19.63 -9.82 13.36
N ASP A 463 -19.85 -10.50 14.49
CA ASP A 463 -19.20 -11.77 14.79
C ASP A 463 -19.48 -12.86 13.75
N LEU A 464 -20.69 -12.86 13.19
CA LEU A 464 -21.09 -13.77 12.12
C LEU A 464 -20.41 -13.49 10.78
N MET A 465 -19.83 -12.30 10.58
CA MET A 465 -19.07 -12.03 9.36
C MET A 465 -17.83 -12.91 9.30
N PRO A 466 -17.57 -13.59 8.16
CA PRO A 466 -16.31 -14.31 7.99
C PRO A 466 -15.10 -13.41 8.14
N SER A 467 -14.04 -13.96 8.72
CA SER A 467 -12.72 -13.31 8.80
C SER A 467 -11.69 -14.28 8.24
N LYS A 468 -11.02 -13.89 7.14
CA LYS A 468 -10.05 -14.76 6.47
C LYS A 468 -8.85 -13.93 6.02
N ALA A 469 -7.73 -14.11 6.71
CA ALA A 469 -6.46 -13.54 6.29
C ALA A 469 -6.03 -14.12 4.93
N VAL A 470 -5.45 -13.27 4.08
CA VAL A 470 -4.97 -13.63 2.74
C VAL A 470 -3.56 -13.08 2.54
N PRO A 471 -2.71 -13.72 1.72
CA PRO A 471 -1.37 -13.19 1.45
C PRO A 471 -1.44 -11.93 0.60
N ASN A 472 -0.45 -11.06 0.79
CA ASN A 472 -0.20 -9.94 -0.11
C ASN A 472 0.21 -10.45 -1.49
N ALA A 473 -0.03 -9.66 -2.54
CA ALA A 473 0.38 -10.04 -3.88
C ALA A 473 1.74 -9.42 -4.24
N VAL A 474 2.60 -10.21 -4.86
CA VAL A 474 3.96 -9.81 -5.22
C VAL A 474 4.26 -10.34 -6.61
N TYR A 475 4.52 -9.44 -7.55
CA TYR A 475 4.76 -9.82 -8.94
C TYR A 475 6.07 -9.21 -9.44
N ARG A 476 6.96 -10.07 -9.95
CA ARG A 476 8.16 -9.66 -10.65
C ARG A 476 7.83 -9.20 -12.07
N ASN A 477 8.32 -8.06 -12.46
CA ASN A 477 8.27 -7.57 -13.82
C ASN A 477 9.33 -8.29 -14.68
N LYS A 478 8.91 -8.93 -15.78
CA LYS A 478 9.78 -9.66 -16.73
C LYS A 478 10.02 -8.87 -18.00
N GLY A 479 9.61 -7.60 -18.03
CA GLY A 479 9.59 -6.78 -19.22
C GLY A 479 8.49 -7.16 -20.22
N GLY A 480 8.13 -6.21 -21.09
CA GLY A 480 7.10 -6.40 -22.09
C GLY A 480 5.71 -6.74 -21.53
N TRP A 481 5.38 -6.13 -20.39
CA TRP A 481 4.09 -6.26 -19.67
C TRP A 481 3.77 -7.68 -19.20
N LYS A 482 4.81 -8.45 -18.85
CA LYS A 482 4.69 -9.81 -18.30
C LYS A 482 5.10 -9.78 -16.83
N PHE A 483 4.22 -10.24 -15.97
CA PHE A 483 4.43 -10.30 -14.53
C PHE A 483 4.35 -11.74 -14.05
N GLU A 484 5.23 -12.10 -13.13
CA GLU A 484 5.34 -13.44 -12.53
C GLU A 484 5.07 -13.36 -11.04
N ASP A 485 4.14 -14.19 -10.53
CA ASP A 485 3.84 -14.26 -9.10
C ASP A 485 5.04 -14.84 -8.33
N MET A 486 5.56 -14.06 -7.38
CA MET A 486 6.75 -14.40 -6.62
C MET A 486 6.47 -14.61 -5.12
N ARG A 487 5.23 -14.56 -4.67
CA ARG A 487 4.86 -14.67 -3.24
C ARG A 487 5.57 -15.84 -2.54
N GLU A 488 5.50 -17.03 -3.13
CA GLU A 488 6.12 -18.23 -2.56
C GLU A 488 7.65 -18.21 -2.66
N THR A 489 8.16 -17.83 -3.84
CA THR A 489 9.59 -17.88 -4.13
C THR A 489 10.37 -16.82 -3.37
N TRP A 490 9.75 -15.65 -3.16
CA TRP A 490 10.36 -14.54 -2.45
C TRP A 490 10.07 -14.53 -0.94
N GLY A 491 9.31 -15.51 -0.40
CA GLY A 491 9.08 -15.64 1.04
C GLY A 491 7.99 -14.71 1.60
N MET A 492 7.07 -14.22 0.76
CA MET A 492 6.05 -13.24 1.14
C MET A 492 4.63 -13.81 1.13
N GLN A 493 4.47 -15.09 1.49
CA GLN A 493 3.18 -15.80 1.43
C GLN A 493 2.39 -15.79 2.74
N THR A 494 2.87 -15.11 3.79
CA THR A 494 2.20 -15.06 5.09
C THR A 494 0.84 -14.37 4.95
N PRO A 495 -0.28 -15.04 5.31
CA PRO A 495 -1.59 -14.41 5.25
C PRO A 495 -1.74 -13.29 6.28
N SER A 496 -2.43 -12.21 5.93
CA SER A 496 -2.60 -11.02 6.76
C SER A 496 -3.89 -10.25 6.48
N PHE A 497 -4.09 -9.18 7.23
CA PHE A 497 -5.03 -8.10 6.98
C PHE A 497 -4.23 -6.80 6.79
N SER A 498 -3.51 -6.73 5.67
CA SER A 498 -2.57 -5.67 5.36
C SER A 498 -3.23 -4.46 4.72
N ASN A 499 -2.80 -3.26 5.12
CA ASN A 499 -3.33 -2.00 4.61
C ASN A 499 -2.21 -1.09 4.09
N GLY A 500 -1.80 -0.07 4.86
CA GLY A 500 -0.72 0.81 4.48
C GLY A 500 0.63 0.10 4.40
N SER A 501 1.45 0.50 3.43
CA SER A 501 2.76 -0.11 3.20
C SER A 501 3.71 0.95 2.65
N ALA A 502 5.00 0.84 3.00
CA ALA A 502 6.06 1.69 2.49
C ALA A 502 7.35 0.89 2.30
N TYR A 503 8.19 1.31 1.38
CA TYR A 503 9.48 0.69 1.09
C TYR A 503 10.63 1.68 1.29
N GLY A 504 11.79 1.16 1.64
CA GLY A 504 13.03 1.92 1.80
C GLY A 504 14.18 0.99 2.20
N ASP A 505 15.39 1.44 2.06
CA ASP A 505 16.61 0.71 2.44
C ASP A 505 16.89 0.97 3.92
N LEU A 506 16.46 0.05 4.81
CA LEU A 506 16.48 0.23 6.27
C LEU A 506 17.85 -0.02 6.91
N ASP A 507 18.70 -0.79 6.26
CA ASP A 507 20.03 -1.13 6.76
C ASP A 507 21.17 -0.60 5.89
N ASN A 508 20.83 0.21 4.86
CA ASN A 508 21.75 0.84 3.91
C ASN A 508 22.62 -0.18 3.16
N ASP A 509 22.09 -1.37 2.84
CA ASP A 509 22.78 -2.40 2.06
C ASP A 509 22.57 -2.25 0.54
N GLY A 510 21.69 -1.34 0.12
CA GLY A 510 21.39 -1.01 -1.27
C GLY A 510 20.19 -1.75 -1.83
N ASP A 511 19.49 -2.51 -1.02
CA ASP A 511 18.26 -3.22 -1.38
C ASP A 511 17.05 -2.54 -0.73
N LEU A 512 15.90 -2.56 -1.39
CA LEU A 512 14.69 -1.96 -0.82
C LEU A 512 13.94 -2.97 0.05
N ASP A 513 13.81 -2.65 1.33
CA ASP A 513 13.02 -3.36 2.32
C ASP A 513 11.56 -2.90 2.27
N LEU A 514 10.66 -3.66 2.90
CA LEU A 514 9.24 -3.35 2.91
C LEU A 514 8.67 -3.43 4.32
N VAL A 515 7.89 -2.41 4.70
CA VAL A 515 7.15 -2.34 5.97
C VAL A 515 5.66 -2.28 5.69
N VAL A 516 4.87 -3.09 6.40
CA VAL A 516 3.43 -3.22 6.19
C VAL A 516 2.68 -3.09 7.51
N ASN A 517 1.73 -2.19 7.57
CA ASN A 517 0.80 -2.05 8.70
C ASN A 517 -0.37 -3.04 8.53
N ASN A 518 -0.66 -3.79 9.57
CA ASN A 518 -1.71 -4.82 9.58
C ASN A 518 -2.79 -4.49 10.61
N VAL A 519 -4.04 -4.84 10.33
CA VAL A 519 -5.14 -4.77 11.31
C VAL A 519 -5.15 -6.03 12.18
N ASN A 520 -5.20 -5.84 13.50
CA ASN A 520 -5.25 -6.91 14.51
C ASN A 520 -4.16 -7.97 14.36
N MET A 521 -2.99 -7.54 13.90
CA MET A 521 -1.77 -8.34 13.75
C MET A 521 -0.55 -7.41 13.90
N PRO A 522 0.62 -7.93 14.31
CA PRO A 522 1.87 -7.18 14.24
C PRO A 522 2.17 -6.72 12.81
N PRO A 523 2.90 -5.61 12.63
CA PRO A 523 3.34 -5.18 11.31
C PRO A 523 4.28 -6.21 10.69
N PHE A 524 4.32 -6.29 9.37
CA PHE A 524 5.34 -7.07 8.70
C PHE A 524 6.53 -6.17 8.36
N ILE A 525 7.72 -6.66 8.71
CA ILE A 525 8.99 -6.05 8.34
C ILE A 525 9.73 -7.08 7.49
N TYR A 526 9.88 -6.79 6.21
CA TYR A 526 10.54 -7.67 5.26
C TYR A 526 11.92 -7.10 4.94
N LYS A 527 12.98 -7.81 5.38
CA LYS A 527 14.34 -7.56 4.93
C LYS A 527 14.51 -8.16 3.54
N ASN A 528 14.98 -7.35 2.60
CA ASN A 528 15.39 -7.81 1.28
C ASN A 528 16.82 -8.40 1.36
N ASN A 529 17.05 -9.53 0.71
CA ASN A 529 18.36 -10.17 0.62
C ASN A 529 18.73 -10.34 -0.86
N THR A 530 18.70 -9.24 -1.62
CA THR A 530 19.04 -9.29 -3.04
C THR A 530 20.46 -9.78 -3.25
N ASP A 531 20.69 -10.54 -4.31
CA ASP A 531 21.99 -11.13 -4.63
C ASP A 531 23.05 -10.01 -4.78
N GLN A 532 24.18 -10.14 -4.10
CA GLN A 532 25.33 -9.21 -4.17
C GLN A 532 25.87 -8.95 -5.59
N GLN A 533 25.35 -9.64 -6.61
CA GLN A 533 25.68 -9.40 -8.03
C GLN A 533 24.79 -8.33 -8.68
N ALA A 534 23.66 -7.98 -8.12
CA ALA A 534 22.84 -6.87 -8.55
C ALA A 534 23.36 -5.57 -7.94
N ASN A 535 23.47 -4.53 -8.74
CA ASN A 535 23.92 -3.22 -8.29
C ASN A 535 22.75 -2.26 -8.26
N ALA A 536 22.80 -1.27 -7.37
CA ALA A 536 21.81 -0.22 -7.30
C ALA A 536 22.48 1.16 -7.18
N LEU A 537 21.71 2.21 -7.47
CA LEU A 537 22.05 3.60 -7.26
C LEU A 537 20.93 4.27 -6.47
N GLN A 538 21.29 4.94 -5.39
CA GLN A 538 20.37 5.81 -4.66
C GLN A 538 20.71 7.27 -4.89
N LEU A 539 19.68 8.11 -5.07
CA LEU A 539 19.82 9.56 -5.22
C LEU A 539 19.02 10.26 -4.10
N SER A 540 19.71 11.09 -3.33
CA SER A 540 19.09 12.02 -2.41
C SER A 540 19.28 13.44 -2.93
N PHE A 541 18.26 14.26 -2.87
CA PHE A 541 18.31 15.64 -3.38
C PHE A 541 18.42 16.61 -2.23
N LYS A 542 19.22 17.64 -2.44
CA LYS A 542 19.31 18.80 -1.56
C LYS A 542 19.11 20.05 -2.41
N ALA A 543 17.93 20.61 -2.36
CA ALA A 543 17.58 21.78 -3.13
C ALA A 543 17.82 23.07 -2.33
N LEU A 544 17.94 24.18 -3.04
CA LEU A 544 17.98 25.52 -2.47
C LEU A 544 16.54 26.04 -2.33
N GLY A 545 16.24 26.72 -1.24
CA GLY A 545 14.91 27.25 -0.98
C GLY A 545 14.18 26.45 0.11
N LYS A 546 12.84 26.54 0.15
CA LYS A 546 12.02 25.92 1.19
C LYS A 546 11.72 24.44 0.91
N ASN A 547 11.69 24.01 -0.36
CA ASN A 547 11.58 22.59 -0.73
C ASN A 547 12.95 21.91 -0.66
N THR A 548 13.48 21.74 0.56
CA THR A 548 14.88 21.35 0.80
C THR A 548 15.22 19.94 0.33
N PHE A 549 14.25 19.01 0.36
CA PHE A 549 14.40 17.63 -0.10
C PHE A 549 14.11 17.45 -1.59
N GLY A 550 13.76 18.53 -2.31
CA GLY A 550 13.51 18.48 -3.75
C GLY A 550 12.32 17.61 -4.15
N VAL A 551 11.23 17.66 -3.38
CA VAL A 551 9.99 16.99 -3.75
C VAL A 551 9.51 17.46 -5.12
N GLY A 552 9.15 16.55 -6.01
CA GLY A 552 8.85 16.84 -7.42
C GLY A 552 10.05 16.77 -8.36
N THR A 553 11.26 16.45 -7.87
CA THR A 553 12.41 16.22 -8.73
C THR A 553 12.27 14.93 -9.52
N LYS A 554 12.52 14.98 -10.83
CA LYS A 554 12.61 13.83 -11.73
C LYS A 554 14.06 13.53 -12.06
N ALA A 555 14.48 12.28 -11.95
CA ALA A 555 15.81 11.83 -12.38
C ALA A 555 15.68 10.77 -13.47
N ILE A 556 16.52 10.89 -14.49
CA ILE A 556 16.67 9.89 -15.55
C ILE A 556 18.12 9.43 -15.54
N ILE A 557 18.33 8.14 -15.40
CA ILE A 557 19.66 7.53 -15.45
C ILE A 557 19.86 6.77 -16.76
N TYR A 558 21.08 6.83 -17.29
CA TYR A 558 21.49 6.08 -18.48
C TYR A 558 22.66 5.17 -18.09
N TYR A 559 22.56 3.88 -18.36
CA TYR A 559 23.56 2.89 -17.95
C TYR A 559 23.56 1.67 -18.88
N GLY A 560 24.72 1.30 -19.39
CA GLY A 560 24.89 0.08 -20.19
C GLY A 560 23.98 -0.04 -21.42
N GLY A 561 23.52 1.07 -21.98
CA GLY A 561 22.56 1.13 -23.07
C GLY A 561 21.07 1.07 -22.64
N ASN A 562 20.78 1.01 -21.35
CA ASN A 562 19.46 1.10 -20.75
C ASN A 562 19.21 2.51 -20.20
N GLN A 563 17.94 2.79 -19.89
CA GLN A 563 17.50 3.99 -19.19
C GLN A 563 16.48 3.63 -18.11
N SER A 564 16.38 4.44 -17.08
CA SER A 564 15.34 4.34 -16.08
C SER A 564 15.04 5.72 -15.50
N MET A 565 13.79 5.98 -15.13
CA MET A 565 13.41 7.23 -14.49
C MET A 565 12.80 7.01 -13.11
N GLY A 566 12.85 8.05 -12.28
CA GLY A 566 12.17 8.10 -11.00
C GLY A 566 11.74 9.53 -10.67
N GLU A 567 10.67 9.67 -9.93
CA GLU A 567 10.10 10.93 -9.46
C GLU A 567 10.02 10.95 -7.94
N GLN A 568 10.48 12.04 -7.34
CA GLN A 568 10.61 12.22 -5.89
C GLN A 568 9.27 12.69 -5.28
N PHE A 569 8.35 11.75 -5.09
CA PHE A 569 7.08 11.98 -4.39
C PHE A 569 6.96 10.96 -3.24
N PRO A 570 7.13 11.39 -1.97
CA PRO A 570 7.11 10.48 -0.82
C PRO A 570 5.75 9.82 -0.56
N SER A 571 4.64 10.56 -0.72
CA SER A 571 3.29 10.01 -0.52
C SER A 571 2.96 8.99 -1.60
N ARG A 572 2.80 7.71 -1.23
CA ARG A 572 2.58 6.58 -2.15
C ARG A 572 1.65 5.54 -1.57
N GLY A 573 1.08 4.73 -2.44
CA GLY A 573 0.28 3.57 -2.05
C GLY A 573 -1.02 3.97 -1.35
N PHE A 574 -1.15 3.60 -0.08
CA PHE A 574 -2.36 3.82 0.71
C PHE A 574 -1.98 4.33 2.11
N MET A 575 -2.44 5.52 2.47
CA MET A 575 -2.23 6.17 3.78
C MET A 575 -0.75 6.26 4.22
N SER A 576 0.21 6.10 3.31
CA SER A 576 1.61 5.85 3.63
C SER A 576 2.55 6.79 2.90
N ALA A 577 3.81 6.84 3.37
CA ALA A 577 4.88 7.59 2.73
C ALA A 577 6.20 6.82 2.77
N SER A 578 6.93 6.82 1.64
CA SER A 578 8.27 6.28 1.48
C SER A 578 9.33 7.39 1.64
N PRO A 579 10.62 7.05 1.85
CA PRO A 579 11.66 8.05 2.10
C PRO A 579 11.91 8.99 0.91
N ASN A 580 12.49 10.14 1.20
CA ASN A 580 12.96 11.13 0.20
C ASN A 580 14.25 10.65 -0.50
N ARG A 581 14.22 9.47 -1.12
CA ARG A 581 15.32 8.88 -1.89
C ARG A 581 14.77 8.19 -3.13
N LEU A 582 15.38 8.44 -4.29
CA LEU A 582 15.13 7.66 -5.49
C LEU A 582 16.07 6.46 -5.54
N HIS A 583 15.54 5.31 -5.86
CA HIS A 583 16.29 4.06 -6.01
C HIS A 583 16.20 3.56 -7.45
N PHE A 584 17.33 3.09 -7.97
CA PHE A 584 17.46 2.55 -9.31
C PHE A 584 18.28 1.26 -9.26
N GLY A 585 17.66 0.12 -9.57
CA GLY A 585 18.39 -1.10 -9.85
C GLY A 585 19.15 -0.98 -11.16
N LEU A 586 20.34 -1.48 -11.19
CA LEU A 586 21.26 -1.43 -12.34
C LEU A 586 21.56 -2.82 -12.90
N GLY A 587 21.02 -3.89 -12.29
CA GLY A 587 21.36 -5.26 -12.61
C GLY A 587 22.87 -5.50 -12.53
N ALA A 588 23.47 -6.02 -13.58
CA ALA A 588 24.89 -6.28 -13.66
C ALA A 588 25.76 -5.04 -13.98
N ALA A 589 25.15 -3.90 -14.28
CA ALA A 589 25.90 -2.69 -14.62
C ALA A 589 26.59 -2.10 -13.38
N LYS A 590 27.90 -1.80 -13.51
CA LYS A 590 28.74 -1.30 -12.39
C LYS A 590 28.95 0.21 -12.44
N LYS A 591 28.38 0.89 -13.40
CA LYS A 591 28.49 2.34 -13.55
C LYS A 591 27.25 2.89 -14.26
N VAL A 592 26.94 4.12 -13.94
CA VAL A 592 25.98 4.95 -14.66
C VAL A 592 26.76 5.82 -15.64
N ASP A 593 26.29 5.93 -16.88
CA ASP A 593 26.95 6.70 -17.94
C ASP A 593 26.62 8.20 -17.81
N SER A 594 25.37 8.53 -17.43
CA SER A 594 24.94 9.89 -17.09
C SER A 594 23.66 9.89 -16.29
N ILE A 595 23.45 10.97 -15.53
CA ILE A 595 22.21 11.24 -14.80
C ILE A 595 21.71 12.61 -15.24
N GLU A 596 20.46 12.68 -15.70
CA GLU A 596 19.74 13.92 -15.94
C GLU A 596 18.78 14.16 -14.78
N VAL A 597 18.91 15.30 -14.09
CA VAL A 597 18.04 15.73 -12.99
C VAL A 597 17.22 16.91 -13.46
N ILE A 598 15.92 16.80 -13.38
CA ILE A 598 14.95 17.86 -13.66
C ILE A 598 14.38 18.30 -12.32
N TRP A 599 14.72 19.49 -11.88
CA TRP A 599 14.31 20.06 -10.62
C TRP A 599 12.84 20.54 -10.64
N PRO A 600 12.17 20.74 -9.48
CA PRO A 600 10.80 21.24 -9.44
C PRO A 600 10.57 22.55 -10.21
N ASN A 601 11.56 23.43 -10.19
CA ASN A 601 11.56 24.66 -11.00
C ASN A 601 11.87 24.45 -12.50
N ARG A 602 11.90 23.19 -12.97
CA ARG A 602 12.15 22.75 -14.35
C ARG A 602 13.54 23.06 -14.90
N THR A 603 14.47 23.47 -14.05
CA THR A 603 15.88 23.54 -14.45
C THR A 603 16.48 22.15 -14.55
N LYS A 604 17.47 21.97 -15.45
CA LYS A 604 18.11 20.68 -15.70
C LYS A 604 19.57 20.70 -15.27
N SER A 605 19.98 19.60 -14.62
CA SER A 605 21.38 19.31 -14.29
C SER A 605 21.77 17.98 -14.91
N VAL A 606 22.97 17.87 -15.47
CA VAL A 606 23.48 16.63 -16.05
C VAL A 606 24.83 16.29 -15.41
N LEU A 607 24.89 15.09 -14.82
CA LEU A 607 26.10 14.49 -14.26
C LEU A 607 26.60 13.41 -15.24
N LYS A 608 27.94 13.34 -15.45
CA LYS A 608 28.62 12.38 -16.35
C LYS A 608 29.72 11.63 -15.63
#